data_73fcdedb4f12aa04466c3a769be6b9ef
#
_entry.id   73fcdedb4f12aa04466c3a769be6b9ef
#
_cell.length_a   1.000
_cell.length_b   1.000
_cell.length_c   1.000
_cell.angle_alpha   90.00
_cell.angle_beta   90.00
_cell.angle_gamma   90.00
#
_symmetry.space_group_name_H-M   'P 1'
#
loop_
_entity.id
_entity.type
_entity.pdbx_description
1 polymer ?
#
loop_
_entity_poly.entity_id
_entity_poly.type
_entity_poly.pdbx_seq_one_letter_code
_entity_poly.pdbx_strand_id
1 'polypeptide(L)'
;MTNWRWWICSLLFVATTVNYLDRQVLSLTYKEFIAPEFHWTDADYGTITSLFSIFYAIACLFAGKFVDWMGTKKGYLIAIGVWSLGAVLHAGCGVATTWFVDGVDSVEALRAVEAGSNIALTVSTVSVYLFLLCRGILALGEAGNFPAAIKTTAEYFPKKDRAFATSIFNAGASVGALAAPLLIPPLAKHFGWEMAFIIIGGLGFIWMFFWQFMYDKPEKSKHVNQEELAYIHQDDEKTVIPSEASESPATEEKAIPMLQCFAYKQTWSFAIGKFLTDGVWWFFLFWAPAYFQDQFNAPASSPLGQGLIFTLYAIVTVISLFGGYLPKLFVEKKGMHPYNGRMLAMLIFAFFPLVALAAQPLGAMSPWWPAILIGLAGAGHQAWSANIFSTVGDMFPKSTIASITGIGAMAGGIGSMIIQKVAGNLFTYAEGQGAAFHFMGFEGKPAGYFIMFCFCGLAYLMAWILMKSLVPKYKPVEVK
;
A
#
# COMPACT_ATOMS: atom_id res chain seq x y z
N MET A 1 11.83 15.10 -31.44
CA MET A 1 11.62 14.93 -29.97
C MET A 1 12.66 14.00 -29.40
N THR A 2 13.26 14.36 -28.26
CA THR A 2 14.25 13.52 -27.55
C THR A 2 13.62 12.38 -26.75
N ASN A 3 12.32 12.44 -26.51
CA ASN A 3 11.56 11.47 -25.71
C ASN A 3 12.08 11.29 -24.26
N TRP A 4 12.74 12.32 -23.73
CA TRP A 4 13.33 12.31 -22.39
C TRP A 4 12.29 12.10 -21.28
N ARG A 5 11.05 12.58 -21.48
CA ARG A 5 9.93 12.37 -20.55
C ARG A 5 9.69 10.89 -20.21
N TRP A 6 9.97 9.98 -21.16
CA TRP A 6 9.80 8.54 -20.92
C TRP A 6 10.91 7.96 -20.05
N TRP A 7 12.13 8.51 -20.12
CA TRP A 7 13.19 8.17 -19.17
C TRP A 7 12.85 8.61 -17.76
N ILE A 8 12.30 9.81 -17.59
CA ILE A 8 11.78 10.27 -16.32
C ILE A 8 10.64 9.36 -15.82
N CYS A 9 9.70 8.99 -16.69
CA CYS A 9 8.63 8.03 -16.36
C CYS A 9 9.18 6.66 -15.93
N SER A 10 10.26 6.18 -16.56
CA SER A 10 10.92 4.94 -16.16
C SER A 10 11.55 5.04 -14.77
N LEU A 11 12.11 6.20 -14.41
CA LEU A 11 12.59 6.43 -13.04
C LEU A 11 11.44 6.39 -12.02
N LEU A 12 10.26 6.95 -12.34
CA LEU A 12 9.08 6.87 -11.48
C LEU A 12 8.60 5.42 -11.30
N PHE A 13 8.64 4.64 -12.38
CA PHE A 13 8.32 3.21 -12.34
C PHE A 13 9.28 2.45 -11.41
N VAL A 14 10.60 2.68 -11.54
CA VAL A 14 11.62 2.05 -10.68
C VAL A 14 11.45 2.48 -9.22
N ALA A 15 11.21 3.78 -8.95
CA ALA A 15 10.94 4.25 -7.59
C ALA A 15 9.77 3.53 -6.94
N THR A 16 8.66 3.38 -7.68
CA THR A 16 7.47 2.68 -7.18
C THR A 16 7.73 1.18 -6.99
N THR A 17 8.52 0.57 -7.87
CA THR A 17 8.94 -0.83 -7.74
C THR A 17 9.75 -1.03 -6.45
N VAL A 18 10.77 -0.20 -6.21
CA VAL A 18 11.60 -0.27 -4.99
C VAL A 18 10.75 0.00 -3.74
N ASN A 19 9.86 0.98 -3.77
CA ASN A 19 8.95 1.28 -2.67
C ASN A 19 8.13 0.06 -2.24
N TYR A 20 7.59 -0.70 -3.20
CA TYR A 20 6.82 -1.91 -2.90
C TYR A 20 7.69 -3.11 -2.48
N LEU A 21 8.93 -3.19 -2.96
CA LEU A 21 9.91 -4.16 -2.46
C LEU A 21 10.23 -3.89 -0.98
N ASP A 22 10.59 -2.64 -0.63
CA ASP A 22 10.93 -2.24 0.74
C ASP A 22 9.80 -2.54 1.73
N ARG A 23 8.56 -2.27 1.32
CA ARG A 23 7.37 -2.53 2.15
C ARG A 23 7.22 -3.99 2.54
N GLN A 24 7.61 -4.91 1.65
CA GLN A 24 7.44 -6.35 1.84
C GLN A 24 8.62 -7.04 2.53
N VAL A 25 9.78 -6.38 2.72
CA VAL A 25 10.94 -7.02 3.34
C VAL A 25 10.59 -7.62 4.70
N LEU A 26 9.92 -6.86 5.57
CA LEU A 26 9.56 -7.35 6.89
C LEU A 26 8.58 -8.53 6.83
N SER A 27 7.52 -8.47 6.01
CA SER A 27 6.52 -9.54 5.95
C SER A 27 7.07 -10.86 5.43
N LEU A 28 8.02 -10.79 4.48
CA LEU A 28 8.66 -11.97 3.88
C LEU A 28 9.80 -12.54 4.74
N THR A 29 10.35 -11.76 5.69
CA THR A 29 11.41 -12.19 6.58
C THR A 29 10.95 -12.44 8.01
N TYR A 30 9.79 -11.92 8.40
CA TYR A 30 9.27 -11.93 9.76
C TYR A 30 9.24 -13.33 10.37
N LYS A 31 8.43 -14.22 9.79
CA LYS A 31 8.08 -15.49 10.44
C LYS A 31 9.24 -16.48 10.48
N GLU A 32 10.07 -16.48 9.44
CA GLU A 32 11.13 -17.45 9.27
C GLU A 32 12.45 -17.03 9.96
N PHE A 33 12.76 -15.73 9.93
CA PHE A 33 14.08 -15.24 10.38
C PHE A 33 14.00 -14.34 11.60
N ILE A 34 13.13 -13.33 11.61
CA ILE A 34 13.12 -12.27 12.62
C ILE A 34 12.42 -12.72 13.91
N ALA A 35 11.23 -13.34 13.79
CA ALA A 35 10.47 -13.75 14.97
C ALA A 35 11.22 -14.78 15.84
N PRO A 36 11.91 -15.79 15.29
CA PRO A 36 12.73 -16.69 16.11
C PRO A 36 13.91 -15.99 16.80
N GLU A 37 14.58 -15.06 16.11
CA GLU A 37 15.76 -14.37 16.65
C GLU A 37 15.41 -13.44 17.81
N PHE A 38 14.29 -12.71 17.72
CA PHE A 38 13.85 -11.75 18.74
C PHE A 38 12.75 -12.29 19.67
N HIS A 39 12.39 -13.54 19.55
CA HIS A 39 11.29 -14.17 20.31
C HIS A 39 9.94 -13.46 20.15
N TRP A 40 9.66 -12.93 18.95
CA TRP A 40 8.41 -12.23 18.70
C TRP A 40 7.23 -13.17 18.59
N THR A 41 6.13 -12.72 19.19
CA THR A 41 4.81 -13.26 18.96
C THR A 41 4.14 -12.61 17.74
N ASP A 42 3.05 -13.20 17.26
CA ASP A 42 2.24 -12.55 16.22
C ASP A 42 1.63 -11.21 16.72
N ALA A 43 1.41 -11.06 18.05
CA ALA A 43 0.97 -9.80 18.65
C ALA A 43 2.01 -8.68 18.52
N ASP A 44 3.31 -9.02 18.61
CA ASP A 44 4.41 -8.07 18.42
C ASP A 44 4.48 -7.61 16.97
N TYR A 45 4.43 -8.53 16.03
CA TYR A 45 4.36 -8.22 14.60
C TYR A 45 3.12 -7.42 14.22
N GLY A 46 1.96 -7.80 14.77
CA GLY A 46 0.70 -7.06 14.61
C GLY A 46 0.80 -5.63 15.16
N THR A 47 1.56 -5.41 16.23
CA THR A 47 1.82 -4.06 16.78
C THR A 47 2.67 -3.23 15.82
N ILE A 48 3.74 -3.81 15.27
CA ILE A 48 4.63 -3.14 14.33
C ILE A 48 3.88 -2.74 13.06
N THR A 49 3.13 -3.67 12.46
CA THR A 49 2.36 -3.41 11.23
C THR A 49 1.18 -2.46 11.46
N SER A 50 0.57 -2.51 12.65
CA SER A 50 -0.50 -1.61 13.08
C SER A 50 0.00 -0.15 13.15
N LEU A 51 1.10 0.09 13.86
CA LEU A 51 1.66 1.44 14.01
C LEU A 51 2.25 1.96 12.70
N PHE A 52 2.85 1.10 11.87
CA PHE A 52 3.24 1.48 10.52
C PHE A 52 2.04 2.02 9.72
N SER A 53 0.88 1.35 9.79
CA SER A 53 -0.32 1.76 9.04
C SER A 53 -0.79 3.15 9.43
N ILE A 54 -0.81 3.49 10.73
CA ILE A 54 -1.25 4.82 11.17
C ILE A 54 -0.20 5.90 10.89
N PHE A 55 1.10 5.61 11.06
CA PHE A 55 2.15 6.57 10.71
C PHE A 55 2.14 6.90 9.22
N TYR A 56 1.98 5.88 8.36
CA TYR A 56 1.83 6.07 6.92
C TYR A 56 0.61 6.92 6.57
N ALA A 57 -0.54 6.64 7.18
CA ALA A 57 -1.77 7.39 6.94
C ALA A 57 -1.64 8.87 7.34
N ILE A 58 -1.02 9.15 8.50
CA ILE A 58 -0.76 10.52 8.95
C ILE A 58 0.22 11.21 7.97
N ALA A 59 1.30 10.52 7.60
CA ALA A 59 2.30 11.08 6.69
C ALA A 59 1.69 11.43 5.32
N CYS A 60 0.76 10.62 4.79
CA CYS A 60 0.06 10.89 3.53
C CYS A 60 -0.72 12.22 3.53
N LEU A 61 -1.23 12.68 4.69
CA LEU A 61 -1.91 13.97 4.79
C LEU A 61 -1.01 15.16 4.50
N PHE A 62 0.27 15.03 4.80
CA PHE A 62 1.26 16.11 4.70
C PHE A 62 2.20 15.97 3.50
N ALA A 63 2.35 14.76 2.98
CA ALA A 63 3.35 14.43 1.96
C ALA A 63 3.19 15.27 0.68
N GLY A 64 1.97 15.50 0.21
CA GLY A 64 1.71 16.35 -0.96
C GLY A 64 2.17 17.79 -0.74
N LYS A 65 1.79 18.39 0.39
CA LYS A 65 2.21 19.77 0.76
C LYS A 65 3.72 19.87 0.93
N PHE A 66 4.35 18.85 1.48
CA PHE A 66 5.81 18.79 1.63
C PHE A 66 6.50 18.81 0.26
N VAL A 67 6.05 17.98 -0.70
CA VAL A 67 6.61 17.95 -2.07
C VAL A 67 6.36 19.26 -2.80
N ASP A 68 5.23 19.92 -2.56
CA ASP A 68 4.94 21.24 -3.13
C ASP A 68 5.86 22.33 -2.58
N TRP A 69 6.09 22.33 -1.28
CA TRP A 69 6.95 23.29 -0.61
C TRP A 69 8.43 23.13 -0.98
N MET A 70 8.95 21.89 -0.99
CA MET A 70 10.37 21.61 -1.29
C MET A 70 10.68 21.64 -2.79
N GLY A 71 9.65 21.57 -3.64
CA GLY A 71 9.79 21.35 -5.08
C GLY A 71 10.07 19.88 -5.41
N THR A 72 9.72 19.48 -6.63
CA THR A 72 9.69 18.07 -7.07
C THR A 72 11.05 17.38 -6.91
N LYS A 73 12.16 18.00 -7.37
CA LYS A 73 13.50 17.38 -7.30
C LYS A 73 13.91 17.06 -5.87
N LYS A 74 13.92 18.07 -5.01
CA LYS A 74 14.38 17.94 -3.62
C LYS A 74 13.38 17.15 -2.77
N GLY A 75 12.09 17.42 -2.92
CA GLY A 75 11.04 16.72 -2.18
C GLY A 75 11.08 15.22 -2.41
N TYR A 76 11.28 14.79 -3.66
CA TYR A 76 11.38 13.36 -3.98
C TYR A 76 12.69 12.75 -3.45
N LEU A 77 13.83 13.43 -3.59
CA LEU A 77 15.09 12.95 -3.02
C LEU A 77 15.01 12.75 -1.51
N ILE A 78 14.44 13.73 -0.78
CA ILE A 78 14.29 13.63 0.68
C ILE A 78 13.34 12.47 1.02
N ALA A 79 12.21 12.33 0.36
CA ALA A 79 11.26 11.25 0.59
C ALA A 79 11.93 9.87 0.42
N ILE A 80 12.64 9.67 -0.70
CA ILE A 80 13.36 8.42 -0.97
C ILE A 80 14.51 8.20 0.01
N GLY A 81 15.29 9.24 0.32
CA GLY A 81 16.38 9.15 1.29
C GLY A 81 15.88 8.74 2.68
N VAL A 82 14.75 9.31 3.13
CA VAL A 82 14.14 8.98 4.43
C VAL A 82 13.65 7.54 4.46
N TRP A 83 12.91 7.07 3.42
CA TRP A 83 12.45 5.68 3.45
C TRP A 83 13.60 4.68 3.32
N SER A 84 14.59 4.95 2.44
CA SER A 84 15.74 4.08 2.26
C SER A 84 16.59 4.00 3.54
N LEU A 85 16.76 5.12 4.23
CA LEU A 85 17.39 5.14 5.55
C LEU A 85 16.58 4.30 6.54
N GLY A 86 15.25 4.51 6.61
CA GLY A 86 14.37 3.69 7.46
C GLY A 86 14.48 2.20 7.15
N ALA A 87 14.54 1.81 5.87
CA ALA A 87 14.71 0.42 5.46
C ALA A 87 16.06 -0.14 5.95
N VAL A 88 17.16 0.53 5.66
CA VAL A 88 18.52 0.07 6.04
C VAL A 88 18.71 0.03 7.56
N LEU A 89 18.11 0.96 8.32
CA LEU A 89 18.20 0.98 9.77
C LEU A 89 17.62 -0.29 10.43
N HIS A 90 16.66 -0.97 9.80
CA HIS A 90 16.16 -2.26 10.31
C HIS A 90 17.29 -3.28 10.48
N ALA A 91 18.26 -3.30 9.59
CA ALA A 91 19.40 -4.22 9.69
C ALA A 91 20.25 -4.02 10.96
N GLY A 92 20.22 -2.82 11.52
CA GLY A 92 20.91 -2.50 12.77
C GLY A 92 20.16 -2.87 14.05
N CYS A 93 18.90 -3.30 13.95
CA CYS A 93 18.06 -3.54 15.13
C CYS A 93 18.61 -4.68 16.02
N GLY A 94 19.23 -5.71 15.44
CA GLY A 94 19.89 -6.78 16.22
C GLY A 94 21.01 -6.23 17.09
N VAL A 95 21.96 -5.52 16.48
CA VAL A 95 23.07 -4.87 17.21
C VAL A 95 22.55 -3.85 18.22
N ALA A 96 21.58 -3.01 17.83
CA ALA A 96 21.01 -2.01 18.74
C ALA A 96 20.30 -2.66 19.95
N THR A 97 19.67 -3.83 19.78
CA THR A 97 19.04 -4.55 20.88
C THR A 97 20.07 -4.97 21.94
N THR A 98 21.28 -5.37 21.55
CA THR A 98 22.32 -5.76 22.50
C THR A 98 22.81 -4.59 23.37
N TRP A 99 22.64 -3.35 22.96
CA TRP A 99 23.00 -2.17 23.75
C TRP A 99 22.05 -1.87 24.91
N PHE A 100 20.83 -2.41 24.85
CA PHE A 100 19.77 -2.10 25.83
C PHE A 100 19.35 -3.33 26.64
N VAL A 101 19.89 -4.51 26.37
CA VAL A 101 19.54 -5.74 27.08
C VAL A 101 20.74 -6.25 27.88
N ASP A 102 20.64 -6.14 29.19
CA ASP A 102 21.70 -6.63 30.08
C ASP A 102 21.93 -8.15 29.91
N GLY A 103 23.18 -8.55 29.82
CA GLY A 103 23.56 -9.96 29.64
C GLY A 103 23.54 -10.47 28.20
N VAL A 104 23.34 -9.57 27.21
CA VAL A 104 23.38 -9.87 25.77
C VAL A 104 24.40 -8.96 25.09
N ASP A 105 25.66 -9.36 25.06
CA ASP A 105 26.78 -8.49 24.61
C ASP A 105 27.08 -8.61 23.11
N SER A 106 26.46 -9.54 22.40
CA SER A 106 26.66 -9.74 20.96
C SER A 106 25.39 -10.27 20.29
N VAL A 107 25.34 -10.18 18.95
CA VAL A 107 24.24 -10.73 18.15
C VAL A 107 24.21 -12.27 18.26
N GLU A 108 25.37 -12.93 18.42
CA GLU A 108 25.45 -14.35 18.68
C GLU A 108 24.85 -14.73 20.05
N ALA A 109 25.13 -13.92 21.08
CA ALA A 109 24.50 -14.09 22.40
C ALA A 109 22.97 -13.83 22.33
N LEU A 110 22.54 -12.86 21.55
CA LEU A 110 21.11 -12.58 21.32
C LEU A 110 20.40 -13.80 20.68
N ARG A 111 21.01 -14.42 19.67
CA ARG A 111 20.48 -15.63 19.02
C ARG A 111 20.51 -16.88 19.91
N ALA A 112 21.34 -16.88 20.94
CA ALA A 112 21.46 -17.97 21.90
C ALA A 112 20.53 -17.80 23.14
N VAL A 113 19.78 -16.73 23.23
CA VAL A 113 18.82 -16.49 24.33
C VAL A 113 17.76 -17.60 24.36
N GLU A 114 17.56 -18.20 25.52
CA GLU A 114 16.57 -19.26 25.70
C GLU A 114 15.14 -18.70 25.64
N ALA A 115 14.32 -19.34 24.81
CA ALA A 115 12.91 -18.94 24.66
C ALA A 115 12.16 -19.10 25.98
N GLY A 116 11.30 -18.13 26.31
CA GLY A 116 10.53 -18.10 27.55
C GLY A 116 11.26 -17.56 28.76
N SER A 117 12.55 -17.19 28.64
CA SER A 117 13.31 -16.52 29.69
C SER A 117 12.89 -15.06 29.85
N ASN A 118 13.18 -14.45 31.01
CA ASN A 118 12.96 -13.02 31.23
C ASN A 118 13.80 -12.17 30.26
N ILE A 119 14.99 -12.65 29.88
CA ILE A 119 15.83 -12.00 28.89
C ILE A 119 15.15 -12.01 27.50
N ALA A 120 14.55 -13.13 27.10
CA ALA A 120 13.81 -13.22 25.83
C ALA A 120 12.64 -12.21 25.78
N LEU A 121 11.94 -12.01 26.88
CA LEU A 121 10.87 -11.00 26.96
C LEU A 121 11.41 -9.58 26.79
N THR A 122 12.58 -9.29 27.41
CA THR A 122 13.23 -7.99 27.27
C THR A 122 13.75 -7.78 25.84
N VAL A 123 14.37 -8.81 25.24
CA VAL A 123 14.80 -8.80 23.83
C VAL A 123 13.63 -8.50 22.88
N SER A 124 12.51 -9.21 23.06
CA SER A 124 11.30 -8.96 22.26
C SER A 124 10.84 -7.52 22.41
N THR A 125 10.67 -7.05 23.63
CA THR A 125 10.18 -5.69 23.91
C THR A 125 11.08 -4.63 23.30
N VAL A 126 12.38 -4.67 23.52
CA VAL A 126 13.36 -3.69 23.03
C VAL A 126 13.38 -3.71 21.48
N SER A 127 13.50 -4.89 20.90
CA SER A 127 13.55 -5.02 19.44
C SER A 127 12.26 -4.52 18.77
N VAL A 128 11.09 -4.78 19.34
CA VAL A 128 9.81 -4.24 18.84
C VAL A 128 9.85 -2.71 18.77
N TYR A 129 10.31 -2.02 19.82
CA TYR A 129 10.42 -0.56 19.79
C TYR A 129 11.42 -0.05 18.75
N LEU A 130 12.55 -0.72 18.57
CA LEU A 130 13.54 -0.37 17.56
C LEU A 130 12.97 -0.54 16.13
N PHE A 131 12.30 -1.66 15.87
CA PHE A 131 11.61 -1.88 14.60
C PHE A 131 10.47 -0.87 14.36
N LEU A 132 9.74 -0.50 15.40
CA LEU A 132 8.71 0.56 15.31
C LEU A 132 9.30 1.90 14.91
N LEU A 133 10.44 2.27 15.48
CA LEU A 133 11.15 3.51 15.11
C LEU A 133 11.57 3.48 13.63
N CYS A 134 12.21 2.40 13.19
CA CYS A 134 12.61 2.22 11.80
C CYS A 134 11.42 2.23 10.84
N ARG A 135 10.32 1.57 11.21
CA ARG A 135 9.05 1.57 10.44
C ARG A 135 8.41 2.94 10.38
N GLY A 136 8.47 3.72 11.46
CA GLY A 136 7.99 5.11 11.46
C GLY A 136 8.75 5.98 10.47
N ILE A 137 10.09 5.90 10.47
CA ILE A 137 10.95 6.61 9.52
C ILE A 137 10.64 6.18 8.08
N LEU A 138 10.53 4.87 7.83
CA LEU A 138 10.17 4.31 6.52
C LEU A 138 8.82 4.83 6.05
N ALA A 139 7.79 4.82 6.90
CA ALA A 139 6.44 5.28 6.58
C ALA A 139 6.40 6.76 6.17
N LEU A 140 7.15 7.61 6.89
CA LEU A 140 7.26 9.04 6.58
C LEU A 140 7.83 9.27 5.17
N GLY A 141 8.87 8.53 4.79
CA GLY A 141 9.45 8.64 3.46
C GLY A 141 8.56 8.06 2.36
N GLU A 142 8.03 6.86 2.56
CA GLU A 142 7.19 6.17 1.56
C GLU A 142 5.94 6.96 1.16
N ALA A 143 5.35 7.71 2.11
CA ALA A 143 4.18 8.52 1.85
C ALA A 143 4.41 9.60 0.77
N GLY A 144 5.66 10.04 0.56
CA GLY A 144 6.04 11.03 -0.43
C GLY A 144 6.12 10.51 -1.87
N ASN A 145 6.19 9.18 -2.08
CA ASN A 145 6.41 8.59 -3.40
C ASN A 145 5.31 8.97 -4.41
N PHE A 146 4.06 8.68 -4.10
CA PHE A 146 2.94 8.94 -5.02
C PHE A 146 2.73 10.43 -5.32
N PRO A 147 2.69 11.33 -4.33
CA PRO A 147 2.58 12.76 -4.60
C PRO A 147 3.70 13.29 -5.49
N ALA A 148 4.95 12.89 -5.25
CA ALA A 148 6.08 13.31 -6.06
C ALA A 148 6.01 12.75 -7.49
N ALA A 149 5.62 11.48 -7.66
CA ALA A 149 5.47 10.87 -8.98
C ALA A 149 4.34 11.52 -9.80
N ILE A 150 3.20 11.81 -9.18
CA ILE A 150 2.07 12.50 -9.83
C ILE A 150 2.49 13.91 -10.26
N LYS A 151 3.18 14.64 -9.38
CA LYS A 151 3.68 15.99 -9.69
C LYS A 151 4.69 15.98 -10.85
N THR A 152 5.64 15.05 -10.82
CA THR A 152 6.60 14.84 -11.93
C THR A 152 5.88 14.55 -13.24
N THR A 153 4.87 13.69 -13.21
CA THR A 153 4.06 13.38 -14.38
C THR A 153 3.32 14.62 -14.91
N ALA A 154 2.81 15.47 -14.00
CA ALA A 154 2.17 16.72 -14.40
C ALA A 154 3.15 17.73 -15.03
N GLU A 155 4.42 17.73 -14.61
CA GLU A 155 5.48 18.60 -15.14
C GLU A 155 6.00 18.14 -16.51
N TYR A 156 6.08 16.82 -16.77
CA TYR A 156 6.70 16.26 -17.97
C TYR A 156 5.72 15.80 -19.07
N PHE A 157 4.43 15.71 -18.76
CA PHE A 157 3.44 15.17 -19.70
C PHE A 157 2.26 16.14 -19.89
N PRO A 158 1.86 16.37 -21.17
CA PRO A 158 0.63 17.08 -21.48
C PRO A 158 -0.58 16.30 -20.95
N LYS A 159 -1.70 17.00 -20.72
CA LYS A 159 -2.93 16.43 -20.09
C LYS A 159 -3.38 15.10 -20.73
N LYS A 160 -3.27 15.00 -22.07
CA LYS A 160 -3.67 13.80 -22.82
C LYS A 160 -2.85 12.55 -22.49
N ASP A 161 -1.56 12.70 -22.12
CA ASP A 161 -0.63 11.58 -21.87
C ASP A 161 -0.47 11.26 -20.37
N ARG A 162 -0.91 12.14 -19.45
CA ARG A 162 -0.73 11.98 -18.00
C ARG A 162 -1.31 10.68 -17.48
N ALA A 163 -2.49 10.29 -17.95
CA ALA A 163 -3.13 9.06 -17.51
C ALA A 163 -2.30 7.82 -17.88
N PHE A 164 -1.71 7.81 -19.08
CA PHE A 164 -0.86 6.71 -19.54
C PHE A 164 0.46 6.67 -18.77
N ALA A 165 1.13 7.80 -18.57
CA ALA A 165 2.35 7.88 -17.76
C ALA A 165 2.11 7.44 -16.32
N THR A 166 0.97 7.85 -15.73
CA THR A 166 0.55 7.41 -14.39
C THR A 166 0.34 5.89 -14.32
N SER A 167 -0.25 5.29 -15.34
CA SER A 167 -0.43 3.84 -15.39
C SER A 167 0.89 3.08 -15.45
N ILE A 168 1.90 3.63 -16.15
CA ILE A 168 3.23 3.03 -16.22
C ILE A 168 3.90 3.02 -14.85
N PHE A 169 3.97 4.16 -14.16
CA PHE A 169 4.63 4.13 -12.85
C PHE A 169 3.84 3.34 -11.80
N ASN A 170 2.51 3.32 -11.86
CA ASN A 170 1.70 2.46 -10.99
C ASN A 170 1.94 0.97 -11.24
N ALA A 171 2.25 0.56 -12.48
CA ALA A 171 2.62 -0.82 -12.78
C ALA A 171 3.89 -1.26 -12.01
N GLY A 172 4.74 -0.31 -11.62
CA GLY A 172 5.88 -0.56 -10.73
C GLY A 172 5.47 -1.21 -9.40
N ALA A 173 4.33 -0.85 -8.84
CA ALA A 173 3.80 -1.47 -7.62
C ALA A 173 3.55 -2.97 -7.80
N SER A 174 2.95 -3.36 -8.93
CA SER A 174 2.70 -4.77 -9.25
C SER A 174 4.00 -5.54 -9.50
N VAL A 175 4.95 -4.92 -10.21
CA VAL A 175 6.27 -5.53 -10.46
C VAL A 175 7.04 -5.71 -9.15
N GLY A 176 7.02 -4.71 -8.25
CA GLY A 176 7.60 -4.81 -6.91
C GLY A 176 6.98 -5.96 -6.09
N ALA A 177 5.65 -6.05 -6.09
CA ALA A 177 4.93 -7.11 -5.37
C ALA A 177 5.25 -8.52 -5.90
N LEU A 178 5.38 -8.67 -7.23
CA LEU A 178 5.76 -9.94 -7.87
C LEU A 178 7.23 -10.31 -7.67
N ALA A 179 8.12 -9.32 -7.68
CA ALA A 179 9.55 -9.54 -7.50
C ALA A 179 9.93 -9.83 -6.04
N ALA A 180 9.21 -9.29 -5.08
CA ALA A 180 9.52 -9.41 -3.66
C ALA A 180 9.70 -10.87 -3.17
N PRO A 181 8.74 -11.80 -3.39
CA PRO A 181 8.90 -13.20 -2.95
C PRO A 181 10.03 -13.94 -3.67
N LEU A 182 10.45 -13.47 -4.84
CA LEU A 182 11.55 -14.09 -5.60
C LEU A 182 12.94 -13.57 -5.17
N LEU A 183 13.02 -12.33 -4.68
CA LEU A 183 14.28 -11.68 -4.34
C LEU A 183 14.58 -11.69 -2.84
N ILE A 184 13.60 -11.33 -1.99
CA ILE A 184 13.82 -11.08 -0.57
C ILE A 184 14.13 -12.35 0.22
N PRO A 185 13.33 -13.43 0.16
CA PRO A 185 13.59 -14.61 0.94
C PRO A 185 14.92 -15.32 0.59
N PRO A 186 15.32 -15.45 -0.69
CA PRO A 186 16.64 -15.95 -1.04
C PRO A 186 17.78 -15.09 -0.48
N LEU A 187 17.66 -13.74 -0.54
CA LEU A 187 18.65 -12.85 0.06
C LEU A 187 18.75 -13.08 1.56
N ALA A 188 17.63 -13.16 2.27
CA ALA A 188 17.61 -13.41 3.71
C ALA A 188 18.20 -14.79 4.06
N LYS A 189 17.91 -15.82 3.27
CA LYS A 189 18.41 -17.18 3.50
C LYS A 189 19.93 -17.32 3.30
N HIS A 190 20.47 -16.65 2.28
CA HIS A 190 21.91 -16.81 1.92
C HIS A 190 22.82 -15.80 2.62
N PHE A 191 22.32 -14.60 2.93
CA PHE A 191 23.14 -13.51 3.46
C PHE A 191 22.66 -12.96 4.82
N GLY A 192 21.58 -13.52 5.39
CA GLY A 192 20.92 -13.02 6.58
C GLY A 192 19.80 -12.00 6.25
N TRP A 193 18.82 -11.93 7.15
CA TRP A 193 17.67 -11.02 6.97
C TRP A 193 18.11 -9.54 6.99
N GLU A 194 19.18 -9.21 7.68
CA GLU A 194 19.76 -7.87 7.74
C GLU A 194 20.19 -7.41 6.34
N MET A 195 20.84 -8.32 5.58
CA MET A 195 21.29 -8.00 4.23
C MET A 195 20.14 -7.82 3.25
N ALA A 196 18.98 -8.47 3.47
CA ALA A 196 17.80 -8.21 2.68
C ALA A 196 17.33 -6.74 2.84
N PHE A 197 17.32 -6.21 4.07
CA PHE A 197 17.01 -4.79 4.32
C PHE A 197 18.06 -3.84 3.75
N ILE A 198 19.34 -4.16 3.87
CA ILE A 198 20.44 -3.32 3.35
C ILE A 198 20.38 -3.26 1.81
N ILE A 199 20.24 -4.42 1.16
CA ILE A 199 20.25 -4.49 -0.31
C ILE A 199 19.02 -3.81 -0.89
N ILE A 200 17.82 -4.15 -0.43
CA ILE A 200 16.59 -3.59 -0.96
C ILE A 200 16.49 -2.09 -0.63
N GLY A 201 16.72 -1.69 0.64
CA GLY A 201 16.72 -0.28 1.02
C GLY A 201 17.83 0.53 0.33
N GLY A 202 18.98 -0.11 0.06
CA GLY A 202 20.09 0.47 -0.69
C GLY A 202 19.75 0.82 -2.14
N LEU A 203 18.80 0.11 -2.77
CA LEU A 203 18.32 0.43 -4.12
C LEU A 203 17.75 1.84 -4.21
N GLY A 204 17.12 2.34 -3.15
CA GLY A 204 16.62 3.71 -3.11
C GLY A 204 17.75 4.76 -3.17
N PHE A 205 18.88 4.53 -2.51
CA PHE A 205 20.05 5.43 -2.61
C PHE A 205 20.66 5.42 -4.01
N ILE A 206 20.71 4.24 -4.65
CA ILE A 206 21.14 4.12 -6.05
C ILE A 206 20.18 4.91 -6.96
N TRP A 207 18.89 4.79 -6.75
CA TRP A 207 17.90 5.54 -7.50
C TRP A 207 18.06 7.06 -7.30
N MET A 208 18.33 7.53 -6.08
CA MET A 208 18.58 8.95 -5.78
C MET A 208 19.75 9.51 -6.60
N PHE A 209 20.81 8.72 -6.81
CA PHE A 209 21.91 9.11 -7.67
C PHE A 209 21.43 9.40 -9.08
N PHE A 210 20.68 8.48 -9.70
CA PHE A 210 20.14 8.69 -11.03
C PHE A 210 19.20 9.90 -11.09
N TRP A 211 18.31 10.04 -10.11
CA TRP A 211 17.37 11.16 -10.05
C TRP A 211 18.09 12.51 -9.95
N GLN A 212 19.13 12.61 -9.14
CA GLN A 212 19.89 13.83 -8.97
C GLN A 212 20.47 14.37 -10.28
N PHE A 213 20.94 13.47 -11.15
CA PHE A 213 21.60 13.83 -12.41
C PHE A 213 20.66 13.86 -13.60
N MET A 214 19.58 13.08 -13.58
CA MET A 214 18.69 12.96 -14.74
C MET A 214 17.48 13.89 -14.66
N TYR A 215 17.01 14.22 -13.45
CA TYR A 215 15.84 15.08 -13.32
C TYR A 215 16.24 16.54 -13.14
N ASP A 216 15.69 17.38 -14.01
CA ASP A 216 15.52 18.81 -13.84
C ASP A 216 14.13 19.19 -14.37
N LYS A 217 13.65 20.41 -14.05
CA LYS A 217 12.40 20.89 -14.69
C LYS A 217 12.57 20.89 -16.21
N PRO A 218 11.52 20.57 -17.00
CA PRO A 218 11.61 20.48 -18.45
C PRO A 218 12.32 21.67 -19.11
N GLU A 219 12.03 22.90 -18.62
CA GLU A 219 12.59 24.15 -19.13
C GLU A 219 14.10 24.30 -18.84
N LYS A 220 14.60 23.59 -17.85
CA LYS A 220 16.02 23.63 -17.40
C LYS A 220 16.79 22.37 -17.78
N SER A 221 16.11 21.37 -18.29
CA SER A 221 16.72 20.10 -18.64
C SER A 221 17.56 20.20 -19.90
N LYS A 222 18.83 19.80 -19.83
CA LYS A 222 19.74 19.75 -20.99
C LYS A 222 19.37 18.63 -21.98
N HIS A 223 18.50 17.72 -21.58
CA HIS A 223 18.11 16.54 -22.35
C HIS A 223 16.80 16.74 -23.12
N VAL A 224 16.03 17.76 -22.79
CA VAL A 224 14.76 18.09 -23.45
C VAL A 224 15.04 19.11 -24.55
N ASN A 225 14.78 18.73 -25.79
CA ASN A 225 14.90 19.66 -26.91
C ASN A 225 13.66 20.58 -27.01
N GLN A 226 13.76 21.66 -27.78
CA GLN A 226 12.66 22.61 -27.92
C GLN A 226 11.37 21.99 -28.45
N GLU A 227 11.47 21.03 -29.37
CA GLU A 227 10.32 20.30 -29.90
C GLU A 227 9.57 19.50 -28.82
N GLU A 228 10.31 18.83 -27.92
CA GLU A 228 9.73 18.10 -26.81
C GLU A 228 9.18 19.05 -25.74
N LEU A 229 9.86 20.17 -25.51
CA LEU A 229 9.40 21.21 -24.60
C LEU A 229 8.07 21.81 -25.07
N ALA A 230 7.95 22.14 -26.35
CA ALA A 230 6.70 22.60 -26.96
C ALA A 230 5.59 21.54 -26.85
N TYR A 231 5.93 20.25 -27.00
CA TYR A 231 4.98 19.16 -26.81
C TYR A 231 4.49 19.06 -25.36
N ILE A 232 5.38 19.20 -24.38
CA ILE A 232 5.03 19.17 -22.95
C ILE A 232 4.06 20.31 -22.61
N HIS A 233 4.34 21.52 -23.11
CA HIS A 233 3.58 22.74 -22.85
C HIS A 233 2.40 22.99 -23.80
N GLN A 234 2.08 22.05 -24.72
CA GLN A 234 1.00 22.25 -25.71
C GLN A 234 -0.39 22.60 -25.13
N ASP A 235 -0.59 22.32 -23.85
CA ASP A 235 -1.84 22.63 -23.15
C ASP A 235 -1.81 24.03 -22.51
N ASP A 236 -0.63 24.65 -22.37
CA ASP A 236 -0.45 25.95 -21.73
C ASP A 236 -0.77 27.10 -22.70
N GLU A 237 -0.52 26.91 -24.02
CA GLU A 237 -0.81 27.91 -25.05
C GLU A 237 -2.31 28.13 -25.33
N LYS A 238 -3.17 27.19 -24.93
CA LYS A 238 -4.63 27.32 -25.11
C LYS A 238 -5.29 28.27 -24.13
N THR A 239 -4.55 28.78 -23.16
CA THR A 239 -5.05 29.78 -22.18
C THR A 239 -4.85 31.22 -22.63
N VAL A 240 -4.25 31.49 -23.78
CA VAL A 240 -3.88 32.85 -24.28
C VAL A 240 -4.47 33.17 -25.65
N ILE A 241 -5.61 32.65 -26.02
CA ILE A 241 -6.41 33.22 -27.13
C ILE A 241 -7.61 33.93 -26.49
N PRO A 242 -7.67 35.25 -26.51
CA PRO A 242 -8.89 35.94 -26.21
C PRO A 242 -9.87 35.70 -27.37
N SER A 243 -10.70 34.70 -27.25
CA SER A 243 -11.93 34.66 -28.05
C SER A 243 -12.86 35.69 -27.41
N GLU A 244 -12.98 36.84 -28.06
CA GLU A 244 -14.08 37.76 -27.86
C GLU A 244 -15.39 37.01 -28.18
N ALA A 245 -16.01 36.44 -27.18
CA ALA A 245 -17.44 36.19 -27.04
C ALA A 245 -17.68 35.08 -25.99
N SER A 246 -18.11 35.54 -24.87
CA SER A 246 -18.66 34.91 -23.67
C SER A 246 -17.77 35.00 -22.46
N GLU A 247 -17.72 36.18 -21.88
CA GLU A 247 -17.37 36.39 -20.48
C GLU A 247 -18.45 35.74 -19.60
N SER A 248 -18.20 34.50 -19.21
CA SER A 248 -18.54 34.10 -17.85
C SER A 248 -17.18 33.88 -17.15
N PRO A 249 -16.87 34.65 -16.09
CA PRO A 249 -15.67 34.41 -15.32
C PRO A 249 -15.75 32.95 -14.84
N ALA A 250 -14.76 32.14 -15.18
CA ALA A 250 -14.56 30.85 -14.53
C ALA A 250 -14.39 31.17 -13.03
N THR A 251 -15.46 31.09 -12.28
CA THR A 251 -15.46 31.17 -10.83
C THR A 251 -14.48 30.12 -10.38
N GLU A 252 -13.31 30.51 -9.87
CA GLU A 252 -12.40 29.61 -9.17
C GLU A 252 -13.25 28.90 -8.11
N GLU A 253 -13.54 27.62 -8.35
CA GLU A 253 -14.30 26.80 -7.41
C GLU A 253 -13.56 26.84 -6.09
N LYS A 254 -14.09 27.58 -5.10
CA LYS A 254 -13.49 27.68 -3.78
C LYS A 254 -13.33 26.29 -3.20
N ALA A 255 -12.10 25.93 -2.78
CA ALA A 255 -11.85 24.68 -2.10
C ALA A 255 -12.62 24.66 -0.77
N ILE A 256 -13.29 23.54 -0.49
CA ILE A 256 -13.96 23.34 0.80
C ILE A 256 -12.86 23.12 1.86
N PRO A 257 -12.84 23.89 2.97
CA PRO A 257 -11.90 23.64 4.06
C PRO A 257 -12.02 22.21 4.57
N MET A 258 -10.89 21.58 4.89
CA MET A 258 -10.82 20.16 5.26
C MET A 258 -11.80 19.78 6.38
N LEU A 259 -11.96 20.62 7.40
CA LEU A 259 -12.89 20.37 8.50
C LEU A 259 -14.36 20.44 8.05
N GLN A 260 -14.68 21.28 7.09
CA GLN A 260 -16.06 21.38 6.55
C GLN A 260 -16.39 20.17 5.67
N CYS A 261 -15.39 19.45 5.13
CA CYS A 261 -15.62 18.23 4.36
C CYS A 261 -16.38 17.17 5.18
N PHE A 262 -16.20 17.14 6.50
CA PHE A 262 -16.89 16.19 7.39
C PHE A 262 -18.41 16.45 7.54
N ALA A 263 -18.90 17.58 7.10
CA ALA A 263 -20.34 17.88 7.07
C ALA A 263 -21.10 17.11 5.96
N TYR A 264 -20.40 16.59 4.97
CA TYR A 264 -21.02 15.96 3.80
C TYR A 264 -21.10 14.44 3.93
N LYS A 265 -22.26 13.85 3.65
CA LYS A 265 -22.48 12.39 3.64
C LYS A 265 -21.59 11.67 2.63
N GLN A 266 -21.23 12.33 1.53
CA GLN A 266 -20.32 11.82 0.50
C GLN A 266 -18.92 11.57 1.06
N THR A 267 -18.43 12.44 1.95
CA THR A 267 -17.14 12.23 2.65
C THR A 267 -17.18 10.99 3.53
N TRP A 268 -18.25 10.84 4.31
CA TRP A 268 -18.41 9.66 5.18
C TRP A 268 -18.59 8.36 4.38
N SER A 269 -19.30 8.41 3.26
CA SER A 269 -19.42 7.27 2.35
C SER A 269 -18.04 6.80 1.88
N PHE A 270 -17.20 7.73 1.42
CA PHE A 270 -15.84 7.42 1.00
C PHE A 270 -14.97 6.95 2.17
N ALA A 271 -14.98 7.65 3.29
CA ALA A 271 -14.17 7.33 4.47
C ALA A 271 -14.52 5.94 5.06
N ILE A 272 -15.80 5.60 5.19
CA ILE A 272 -16.25 4.29 5.69
C ILE A 272 -15.86 3.19 4.69
N GLY A 273 -16.02 3.44 3.39
CA GLY A 273 -15.57 2.50 2.36
C GLY A 273 -14.08 2.18 2.50
N LYS A 274 -13.24 3.18 2.66
CA LYS A 274 -11.80 3.03 2.87
C LYS A 274 -11.47 2.35 4.21
N PHE A 275 -12.10 2.79 5.30
CA PHE A 275 -11.90 2.24 6.63
C PHE A 275 -12.10 0.72 6.69
N LEU A 276 -13.17 0.21 6.08
CA LEU A 276 -13.49 -1.21 6.11
C LEU A 276 -12.63 -2.05 5.16
N THR A 277 -12.18 -1.48 4.03
CA THR A 277 -11.59 -2.28 2.96
C THR A 277 -10.06 -2.22 2.86
N ASP A 278 -9.44 -1.09 3.20
CA ASP A 278 -7.98 -0.97 3.10
C ASP A 278 -7.25 -1.92 4.04
N GLY A 279 -7.77 -2.11 5.25
CA GLY A 279 -7.20 -3.03 6.23
C GLY A 279 -7.21 -4.49 5.76
N VAL A 280 -8.16 -4.90 4.93
CA VAL A 280 -8.21 -6.25 4.34
C VAL A 280 -7.03 -6.47 3.39
N TRP A 281 -6.75 -5.48 2.53
CA TRP A 281 -5.59 -5.56 1.63
C TRP A 281 -4.27 -5.64 2.40
N TRP A 282 -4.11 -4.77 3.40
CA TRP A 282 -2.91 -4.76 4.23
C TRP A 282 -2.77 -6.02 5.07
N PHE A 283 -3.89 -6.64 5.47
CA PHE A 283 -3.90 -7.95 6.12
C PHE A 283 -3.32 -9.02 5.17
N PHE A 284 -3.81 -9.12 3.95
CA PHE A 284 -3.27 -10.07 2.99
C PHE A 284 -1.79 -9.80 2.69
N LEU A 285 -1.42 -8.53 2.53
CA LEU A 285 -0.03 -8.16 2.23
C LEU A 285 0.95 -8.56 3.34
N PHE A 286 0.57 -8.36 4.60
CA PHE A 286 1.47 -8.58 5.72
C PHE A 286 1.40 -9.99 6.30
N TRP A 287 0.24 -10.65 6.24
CA TRP A 287 0.04 -11.94 6.90
C TRP A 287 0.03 -13.15 5.98
N ALA A 288 -0.10 -12.98 4.65
CA ALA A 288 -0.10 -14.14 3.75
C ALA A 288 1.18 -14.97 3.82
N PRO A 289 2.40 -14.41 3.90
CA PRO A 289 3.61 -15.22 4.08
C PRO A 289 3.59 -16.02 5.38
N ALA A 290 3.21 -15.40 6.49
CA ALA A 290 3.09 -16.07 7.79
C ALA A 290 2.00 -17.16 7.77
N TYR A 291 0.87 -16.89 7.11
CA TYR A 291 -0.20 -17.88 6.93
C TYR A 291 0.28 -19.14 6.20
N PHE A 292 1.01 -18.99 5.10
CA PHE A 292 1.53 -20.16 4.37
C PHE A 292 2.56 -20.94 5.19
N GLN A 293 3.39 -20.26 5.95
CA GLN A 293 4.33 -20.93 6.84
C GLN A 293 3.63 -21.66 7.97
N ASP A 294 2.68 -21.01 8.67
CA ASP A 294 1.98 -21.57 9.82
C ASP A 294 1.08 -22.74 9.45
N GLN A 295 0.37 -22.65 8.31
CA GLN A 295 -0.65 -23.64 7.94
C GLN A 295 -0.11 -24.80 7.08
N PHE A 296 0.95 -24.56 6.31
CA PHE A 296 1.43 -25.53 5.31
C PHE A 296 2.93 -25.85 5.45
N ASN A 297 3.56 -25.33 6.50
CA ASN A 297 5.03 -25.43 6.67
C ASN A 297 5.78 -25.01 5.38
N ALA A 298 5.28 -23.93 4.75
CA ALA A 298 5.82 -23.38 3.51
C ALA A 298 6.44 -22.02 3.76
N PRO A 299 7.67 -21.96 4.34
CA PRO A 299 8.36 -20.70 4.58
C PRO A 299 8.61 -19.96 3.26
N ALA A 300 8.64 -18.62 3.33
CA ALA A 300 8.81 -17.78 2.16
C ALA A 300 10.10 -18.06 1.38
N SER A 301 11.15 -18.60 2.04
CA SER A 301 12.40 -19.01 1.41
C SER A 301 12.35 -20.36 0.69
N SER A 302 11.28 -21.14 0.88
CA SER A 302 11.11 -22.43 0.21
C SER A 302 10.54 -22.24 -1.21
N PRO A 303 10.82 -23.15 -2.15
CA PRO A 303 10.23 -23.10 -3.49
C PRO A 303 8.70 -23.10 -3.47
N LEU A 304 8.08 -23.85 -2.54
CA LEU A 304 6.62 -23.89 -2.38
C LEU A 304 6.11 -22.53 -1.88
N GLY A 305 6.70 -21.98 -0.79
CA GLY A 305 6.28 -20.69 -0.23
C GLY A 305 6.41 -19.55 -1.24
N GLN A 306 7.55 -19.49 -1.97
CA GLN A 306 7.74 -18.53 -3.06
C GLN A 306 6.68 -18.66 -4.14
N GLY A 307 6.39 -19.90 -4.58
CA GLY A 307 5.38 -20.19 -5.59
C GLY A 307 3.99 -19.75 -5.16
N LEU A 308 3.61 -20.02 -3.90
CA LEU A 308 2.29 -19.64 -3.36
C LEU A 308 2.15 -18.11 -3.31
N ILE A 309 3.14 -17.40 -2.77
CA ILE A 309 3.11 -15.94 -2.64
C ILE A 309 3.16 -15.27 -4.02
N PHE A 310 4.01 -15.77 -4.93
CA PHE A 310 4.07 -15.27 -6.30
C PHE A 310 2.73 -15.45 -7.03
N THR A 311 2.12 -16.64 -6.92
CA THR A 311 0.81 -16.93 -7.54
C THR A 311 -0.28 -16.00 -7.01
N LEU A 312 -0.31 -15.75 -5.71
CA LEU A 312 -1.22 -14.80 -5.09
C LEU A 312 -1.10 -13.42 -5.76
N TYR A 313 0.11 -12.84 -5.81
CA TYR A 313 0.30 -11.50 -6.39
C TYR A 313 0.16 -11.47 -7.92
N ALA A 314 0.46 -12.56 -8.61
CA ALA A 314 0.20 -12.67 -10.06
C ALA A 314 -1.31 -12.58 -10.36
N ILE A 315 -2.13 -13.28 -9.59
CA ILE A 315 -3.60 -13.22 -9.72
C ILE A 315 -4.10 -11.80 -9.40
N VAL A 316 -3.62 -11.19 -8.30
CA VAL A 316 -3.95 -9.79 -7.97
C VAL A 316 -3.63 -8.87 -9.14
N THR A 317 -2.45 -8.97 -9.70
CA THR A 317 -1.97 -8.10 -10.78
C THR A 317 -2.81 -8.25 -12.05
N VAL A 318 -3.00 -9.48 -12.51
CA VAL A 318 -3.70 -9.75 -13.79
C VAL A 318 -5.19 -9.38 -13.69
N ILE A 319 -5.86 -9.78 -12.63
CA ILE A 319 -7.31 -9.59 -12.52
C ILE A 319 -7.66 -8.14 -12.17
N SER A 320 -6.82 -7.43 -11.43
CA SER A 320 -7.05 -6.01 -11.10
C SER A 320 -7.17 -5.10 -12.32
N LEU A 321 -6.57 -5.47 -13.45
CA LEU A 321 -6.68 -4.74 -14.71
C LEU A 321 -8.14 -4.58 -15.18
N PHE A 322 -9.00 -5.56 -14.86
CA PHE A 322 -10.42 -5.50 -15.18
C PHE A 322 -11.20 -4.50 -14.32
N GLY A 323 -10.61 -4.04 -13.19
CA GLY A 323 -11.25 -3.13 -12.25
C GLY A 323 -11.67 -1.79 -12.85
N GLY A 324 -10.85 -1.22 -13.74
CA GLY A 324 -11.16 0.00 -14.46
C GLY A 324 -12.02 -0.23 -15.71
N TYR A 325 -11.96 -1.44 -16.29
CA TYR A 325 -12.67 -1.76 -17.53
C TYR A 325 -14.18 -1.96 -17.32
N LEU A 326 -14.56 -2.61 -16.22
CA LEU A 326 -15.96 -2.95 -15.95
C LEU A 326 -16.90 -1.74 -15.85
N PRO A 327 -16.57 -0.65 -15.11
CA PRO A 327 -17.41 0.56 -15.11
C PRO A 327 -17.55 1.19 -16.48
N LYS A 328 -16.47 1.20 -17.27
CA LYS A 328 -16.46 1.71 -18.65
C LYS A 328 -17.50 0.98 -19.50
N LEU A 329 -17.56 -0.35 -19.42
CA LEU A 329 -18.58 -1.14 -20.13
C LEU A 329 -20.02 -0.76 -19.74
N PHE A 330 -20.28 -0.49 -18.46
CA PHE A 330 -21.60 -0.09 -18.01
C PHE A 330 -21.99 1.29 -18.52
N VAL A 331 -21.05 2.23 -18.55
CA VAL A 331 -21.29 3.58 -19.10
C VAL A 331 -21.49 3.52 -20.62
N GLU A 332 -20.57 2.91 -21.36
CA GLU A 332 -20.57 2.93 -22.82
C GLU A 332 -21.67 2.03 -23.44
N LYS A 333 -21.87 0.81 -22.92
CA LYS A 333 -22.82 -0.15 -23.50
C LYS A 333 -24.23 -0.05 -22.93
N LYS A 334 -24.38 0.36 -21.67
CA LYS A 334 -25.69 0.44 -20.99
C LYS A 334 -26.17 1.87 -20.76
N GLY A 335 -25.39 2.88 -21.16
CA GLY A 335 -25.75 4.29 -20.98
C GLY A 335 -25.89 4.72 -19.52
N MET A 336 -25.24 3.99 -18.59
CA MET A 336 -25.35 4.29 -17.16
C MET A 336 -24.58 5.56 -16.82
N HIS A 337 -25.10 6.33 -15.86
CA HIS A 337 -24.34 7.43 -15.28
C HIS A 337 -23.02 6.91 -14.66
N PRO A 338 -21.86 7.60 -14.83
CA PRO A 338 -20.56 7.12 -14.37
C PRO A 338 -20.54 6.64 -12.91
N TYR A 339 -21.09 7.42 -11.98
CA TYR A 339 -21.23 7.05 -10.58
C TYR A 339 -21.96 5.72 -10.38
N ASN A 340 -23.10 5.53 -11.06
CA ASN A 340 -23.88 4.30 -10.93
C ASN A 340 -23.15 3.09 -11.52
N GLY A 341 -22.45 3.27 -12.65
CA GLY A 341 -21.60 2.24 -13.24
C GLY A 341 -20.49 1.79 -12.31
N ARG A 342 -19.83 2.74 -11.63
CA ARG A 342 -18.80 2.44 -10.61
C ARG A 342 -19.37 1.74 -9.39
N MET A 343 -20.50 2.22 -8.85
CA MET A 343 -21.14 1.56 -7.70
C MET A 343 -21.60 0.14 -8.02
N LEU A 344 -22.05 -0.14 -9.24
CA LEU A 344 -22.38 -1.49 -9.69
C LEU A 344 -21.14 -2.36 -9.85
N ALA A 345 -20.06 -1.83 -10.42
CA ALA A 345 -18.78 -2.53 -10.51
C ALA A 345 -18.21 -2.85 -9.13
N MET A 346 -18.27 -1.89 -8.20
CA MET A 346 -17.86 -2.10 -6.81
C MET A 346 -18.69 -3.20 -6.13
N LEU A 347 -20.00 -3.28 -6.38
CA LEU A 347 -20.82 -4.37 -5.86
C LEU A 347 -20.31 -5.72 -6.38
N ILE A 348 -20.03 -5.82 -7.67
CA ILE A 348 -19.51 -7.06 -8.27
C ILE A 348 -18.18 -7.44 -7.63
N PHE A 349 -17.26 -6.49 -7.50
CA PHE A 349 -15.95 -6.73 -6.87
C PHE A 349 -16.04 -6.99 -5.36
N ALA A 350 -17.11 -6.54 -4.68
CA ALA A 350 -17.34 -6.84 -3.27
C ALA A 350 -17.63 -8.34 -3.01
N PHE A 351 -18.04 -9.09 -4.03
CA PHE A 351 -18.19 -10.54 -3.92
C PHE A 351 -16.88 -11.31 -4.03
N PHE A 352 -15.81 -10.71 -4.60
CA PHE A 352 -14.53 -11.39 -4.74
C PHE A 352 -13.90 -11.76 -3.39
N PRO A 353 -13.85 -10.88 -2.38
CA PRO A 353 -13.30 -11.24 -1.07
C PRO A 353 -14.07 -12.36 -0.35
N LEU A 354 -15.34 -12.62 -0.69
CA LEU A 354 -16.08 -13.76 -0.12
C LEU A 354 -15.40 -15.10 -0.39
N VAL A 355 -14.65 -15.24 -1.48
CA VAL A 355 -13.94 -16.49 -1.77
C VAL A 355 -12.87 -16.81 -0.73
N ALA A 356 -12.40 -15.82 0.04
CA ALA A 356 -11.46 -16.02 1.13
C ALA A 356 -12.05 -16.88 2.26
N LEU A 357 -13.39 -16.95 2.39
CA LEU A 357 -14.08 -17.89 3.31
C LEU A 357 -13.74 -19.35 3.02
N ALA A 358 -13.48 -19.68 1.76
CA ALA A 358 -13.10 -21.02 1.36
C ALA A 358 -11.60 -21.29 1.47
N ALA A 359 -10.76 -20.28 1.77
CA ALA A 359 -9.31 -20.44 1.81
C ALA A 359 -8.87 -21.44 2.88
N GLN A 360 -9.38 -21.32 4.11
CA GLN A 360 -9.02 -22.23 5.21
C GLN A 360 -9.58 -23.65 4.98
N PRO A 361 -10.88 -23.86 4.64
CA PRO A 361 -11.41 -25.19 4.37
C PRO A 361 -10.71 -25.92 3.22
N LEU A 362 -10.51 -25.24 2.09
CA LEU A 362 -9.89 -25.84 0.91
C LEU A 362 -8.37 -25.99 1.04
N GLY A 363 -7.75 -25.29 1.99
CA GLY A 363 -6.36 -25.44 2.35
C GLY A 363 -6.01 -26.86 2.78
N ALA A 364 -6.94 -27.58 3.40
CA ALA A 364 -6.79 -29.00 3.75
C ALA A 364 -6.56 -29.91 2.53
N MET A 365 -7.04 -29.52 1.34
CA MET A 365 -6.85 -30.25 0.10
C MET A 365 -5.52 -29.92 -0.59
N SER A 366 -5.16 -28.64 -0.62
CA SER A 366 -3.91 -28.16 -1.23
C SER A 366 -3.63 -26.72 -0.82
N PRO A 367 -2.35 -26.35 -0.55
CA PRO A 367 -1.95 -24.98 -0.24
C PRO A 367 -2.16 -24.00 -1.41
N TRP A 368 -2.32 -24.49 -2.62
CA TRP A 368 -2.59 -23.67 -3.80
C TRP A 368 -3.98 -23.03 -3.79
N TRP A 369 -4.97 -23.69 -3.16
CA TRP A 369 -6.31 -23.10 -3.04
C TRP A 369 -6.31 -21.79 -2.26
N PRO A 370 -5.75 -21.71 -1.05
CA PRO A 370 -5.62 -20.42 -0.36
C PRO A 370 -4.88 -19.37 -1.17
N ALA A 371 -3.78 -19.72 -1.84
CA ALA A 371 -3.03 -18.77 -2.66
C ALA A 371 -3.91 -18.18 -3.79
N ILE A 372 -4.68 -19.00 -4.48
CA ILE A 372 -5.61 -18.58 -5.53
C ILE A 372 -6.74 -17.72 -4.94
N LEU A 373 -7.37 -18.18 -3.86
CA LEU A 373 -8.56 -17.52 -3.28
C LEU A 373 -8.21 -16.19 -2.63
N ILE A 374 -7.09 -16.11 -1.90
CA ILE A 374 -6.58 -14.85 -1.35
C ILE A 374 -6.14 -13.90 -2.49
N GLY A 375 -5.53 -14.45 -3.54
CA GLY A 375 -5.19 -13.68 -4.76
C GLY A 375 -6.43 -13.08 -5.43
N LEU A 376 -7.53 -13.85 -5.58
CA LEU A 376 -8.81 -13.36 -6.09
C LEU A 376 -9.41 -12.29 -5.18
N ALA A 377 -9.37 -12.49 -3.86
CA ALA A 377 -9.84 -11.50 -2.89
C ALA A 377 -9.04 -10.19 -2.98
N GLY A 378 -7.72 -10.29 -3.08
CA GLY A 378 -6.83 -9.13 -3.28
C GLY A 378 -7.06 -8.41 -4.60
N ALA A 379 -7.34 -9.15 -5.68
CA ALA A 379 -7.71 -8.58 -6.97
C ALA A 379 -9.03 -7.79 -6.88
N GLY A 380 -10.01 -8.32 -6.15
CA GLY A 380 -11.25 -7.61 -5.83
C GLY A 380 -10.98 -6.30 -5.10
N HIS A 381 -10.05 -6.29 -4.13
CA HIS A 381 -9.64 -5.04 -3.46
C HIS A 381 -9.06 -4.01 -4.43
N GLN A 382 -8.11 -4.38 -5.28
CA GLN A 382 -7.48 -3.44 -6.20
C GLN A 382 -8.50 -2.86 -7.19
N ALA A 383 -9.41 -3.69 -7.71
CA ALA A 383 -10.49 -3.24 -8.55
C ALA A 383 -11.48 -2.32 -7.81
N TRP A 384 -11.81 -2.63 -6.56
CA TRP A 384 -12.60 -1.78 -5.67
C TRP A 384 -11.91 -0.44 -5.43
N SER A 385 -10.62 -0.46 -5.07
CA SER A 385 -9.84 0.73 -4.77
C SER A 385 -9.80 1.73 -5.93
N ALA A 386 -9.61 1.26 -7.17
CA ALA A 386 -9.63 2.10 -8.36
C ALA A 386 -10.99 2.82 -8.53
N ASN A 387 -12.09 2.14 -8.22
CA ASN A 387 -13.43 2.68 -8.36
C ASN A 387 -13.81 3.63 -7.22
N ILE A 388 -13.48 3.31 -5.97
CA ILE A 388 -13.83 4.16 -4.83
C ILE A 388 -13.12 5.52 -4.89
N PHE A 389 -11.87 5.59 -5.31
CA PHE A 389 -11.18 6.86 -5.55
C PHE A 389 -11.83 7.67 -6.66
N SER A 390 -12.30 7.01 -7.71
CA SER A 390 -12.97 7.67 -8.83
C SER A 390 -14.32 8.29 -8.43
N THR A 391 -15.03 7.73 -7.44
CA THR A 391 -16.28 8.32 -6.95
C THR A 391 -16.07 9.69 -6.29
N VAL A 392 -14.89 9.94 -5.74
CA VAL A 392 -14.53 11.27 -5.19
C VAL A 392 -14.50 12.30 -6.30
N GLY A 393 -13.87 11.98 -7.44
CA GLY A 393 -13.83 12.86 -8.61
C GLY A 393 -15.22 13.13 -9.22
N ASP A 394 -16.16 12.19 -9.08
CA ASP A 394 -17.52 12.36 -9.57
C ASP A 394 -18.36 13.30 -8.68
N MET A 395 -18.08 13.33 -7.37
CA MET A 395 -18.97 13.98 -6.39
C MET A 395 -18.44 15.31 -5.83
N PHE A 396 -17.12 15.54 -5.89
CA PHE A 396 -16.51 16.72 -5.28
C PHE A 396 -15.89 17.67 -6.31
N PRO A 397 -15.85 18.99 -6.02
CA PRO A 397 -15.10 19.95 -6.82
C PRO A 397 -13.63 19.58 -6.90
N LYS A 398 -12.98 19.85 -8.05
CA LYS A 398 -11.57 19.52 -8.28
C LYS A 398 -10.64 20.05 -7.20
N SER A 399 -10.90 21.27 -6.70
CA SER A 399 -10.15 21.93 -5.63
C SER A 399 -10.20 21.21 -4.27
N THR A 400 -11.20 20.31 -4.05
CA THR A 400 -11.43 19.62 -2.79
C THR A 400 -10.99 18.14 -2.82
N ILE A 401 -10.74 17.56 -4.01
CA ILE A 401 -10.43 16.14 -4.19
C ILE A 401 -9.25 15.70 -3.32
N ALA A 402 -8.19 16.50 -3.23
CA ALA A 402 -7.01 16.18 -2.44
C ALA A 402 -7.34 16.05 -0.94
N SER A 403 -8.17 16.96 -0.41
CA SER A 403 -8.60 16.92 1.00
C SER A 403 -9.43 15.67 1.30
N ILE A 404 -10.39 15.32 0.43
CA ILE A 404 -11.22 14.13 0.58
C ILE A 404 -10.38 12.85 0.48
N THR A 405 -9.44 12.80 -0.47
CA THR A 405 -8.50 11.68 -0.62
C THR A 405 -7.66 11.49 0.64
N GLY A 406 -7.17 12.58 1.23
CA GLY A 406 -6.44 12.56 2.50
C GLY A 406 -7.28 12.02 3.67
N ILE A 407 -8.55 12.46 3.79
CA ILE A 407 -9.49 11.93 4.80
C ILE A 407 -9.70 10.42 4.61
N GLY A 408 -9.88 9.97 3.37
CA GLY A 408 -10.03 8.54 3.08
C GLY A 408 -8.76 7.73 3.36
N ALA A 409 -7.58 8.25 3.04
CA ALA A 409 -6.30 7.61 3.37
C ALA A 409 -6.12 7.46 4.89
N MET A 410 -6.48 8.49 5.66
CA MET A 410 -6.47 8.43 7.13
C MET A 410 -7.46 7.38 7.65
N ALA A 411 -8.70 7.38 7.15
CA ALA A 411 -9.71 6.40 7.55
C ALA A 411 -9.27 4.96 7.25
N GLY A 412 -8.72 4.72 6.05
CA GLY A 412 -8.16 3.42 5.66
C GLY A 412 -6.97 2.99 6.53
N GLY A 413 -6.09 3.93 6.89
CA GLY A 413 -4.97 3.67 7.80
C GLY A 413 -5.43 3.31 9.22
N ILE A 414 -6.47 3.98 9.75
CA ILE A 414 -7.06 3.64 11.04
C ILE A 414 -7.69 2.24 10.98
N GLY A 415 -8.44 1.93 9.91
CA GLY A 415 -9.01 0.60 9.71
C GLY A 415 -7.92 -0.48 9.63
N SER A 416 -6.85 -0.21 8.88
CA SER A 416 -5.69 -1.11 8.79
C SER A 416 -5.01 -1.29 10.15
N MET A 417 -4.79 -0.22 10.90
CA MET A 417 -4.21 -0.26 12.24
C MET A 417 -4.99 -1.23 13.15
N ILE A 418 -6.32 -1.12 13.17
CA ILE A 418 -7.18 -1.99 13.99
C ILE A 418 -7.06 -3.44 13.54
N ILE A 419 -7.16 -3.72 12.24
CA ILE A 419 -7.10 -5.07 11.70
C ILE A 419 -5.75 -5.75 11.99
N GLN A 420 -4.63 -5.04 11.81
CA GLN A 420 -3.30 -5.58 12.09
C GLN A 420 -3.16 -5.93 13.59
N LYS A 421 -3.61 -5.04 14.47
CA LYS A 421 -3.54 -5.28 15.92
C LYS A 421 -4.44 -6.43 16.35
N VAL A 422 -5.66 -6.48 15.83
CA VAL A 422 -6.62 -7.57 16.12
C VAL A 422 -6.09 -8.90 15.62
N ALA A 423 -5.57 -8.96 14.39
CA ALA A 423 -5.01 -10.18 13.81
C ALA A 423 -3.85 -10.73 14.66
N GLY A 424 -2.86 -9.90 14.98
CA GLY A 424 -1.71 -10.31 15.79
C GLY A 424 -2.12 -10.85 17.17
N ASN A 425 -2.97 -10.11 17.87
CA ASN A 425 -3.46 -10.54 19.19
C ASN A 425 -4.30 -11.82 19.11
N LEU A 426 -5.17 -11.94 18.09
CA LEU A 426 -6.00 -13.12 17.87
C LEU A 426 -5.14 -14.36 17.61
N PHE A 427 -4.12 -14.25 16.76
CA PHE A 427 -3.25 -15.38 16.42
C PHE A 427 -2.42 -15.83 17.62
N THR A 428 -1.83 -14.89 18.38
CA THR A 428 -1.10 -15.19 19.60
C THR A 428 -2.00 -15.85 20.66
N TYR A 429 -3.22 -15.31 20.85
CA TYR A 429 -4.18 -15.89 21.80
C TYR A 429 -4.62 -17.30 21.38
N ALA A 430 -5.00 -17.48 20.10
CA ALA A 430 -5.45 -18.74 19.56
C ALA A 430 -4.36 -19.83 19.62
N GLU A 431 -3.10 -19.45 19.33
CA GLU A 431 -1.95 -20.34 19.45
C GLU A 431 -1.72 -20.76 20.91
N GLY A 432 -1.79 -19.82 21.87
CA GLY A 432 -1.63 -20.10 23.29
C GLY A 432 -2.74 -20.98 23.90
N GLN A 433 -3.96 -20.89 23.37
CA GLN A 433 -5.09 -21.72 23.81
C GLN A 433 -5.12 -23.11 23.14
N GLY A 434 -4.45 -23.28 22.02
CA GLY A 434 -4.45 -24.54 21.27
C GLY A 434 -5.89 -25.03 20.98
N ALA A 435 -6.17 -26.30 21.19
CA ALA A 435 -7.48 -26.91 20.91
C ALA A 435 -8.66 -26.33 21.74
N ALA A 436 -8.37 -25.62 22.85
CA ALA A 436 -9.40 -24.94 23.63
C ALA A 436 -10.03 -23.76 22.88
N PHE A 437 -9.29 -23.13 21.98
CA PHE A 437 -9.83 -22.11 21.08
C PHE A 437 -10.30 -22.77 19.79
N HIS A 438 -11.60 -22.77 19.56
CA HIS A 438 -12.19 -23.38 18.37
C HIS A 438 -13.27 -22.48 17.74
N PHE A 439 -13.36 -22.51 16.42
CA PHE A 439 -14.37 -21.77 15.66
C PHE A 439 -14.70 -22.52 14.36
N MET A 440 -15.99 -22.87 14.17
CA MET A 440 -16.54 -23.50 12.96
C MET A 440 -15.72 -24.71 12.44
N GLY A 441 -15.28 -25.57 13.36
CA GLY A 441 -14.54 -26.80 13.02
C GLY A 441 -13.02 -26.65 12.91
N PHE A 442 -12.49 -25.46 13.13
CA PHE A 442 -11.04 -25.20 13.22
C PHE A 442 -10.65 -24.99 14.67
N GLU A 443 -9.44 -25.39 15.06
CA GLU A 443 -8.91 -25.29 16.41
C GLU A 443 -7.60 -24.45 16.39
N GLY A 444 -7.31 -23.75 17.49
CA GLY A 444 -6.09 -22.98 17.68
C GLY A 444 -5.93 -21.87 16.63
N LYS A 445 -4.72 -21.70 16.14
CA LYS A 445 -4.36 -20.66 15.16
C LYS A 445 -5.11 -20.77 13.83
N PRO A 446 -5.38 -21.95 13.25
CA PRO A 446 -6.30 -22.13 12.12
C PRO A 446 -7.66 -21.48 12.31
N ALA A 447 -8.26 -21.58 13.51
CA ALA A 447 -9.51 -20.90 13.84
C ALA A 447 -9.36 -19.37 13.81
N GLY A 448 -8.23 -18.85 14.32
CA GLY A 448 -7.89 -17.42 14.25
C GLY A 448 -7.82 -16.90 12.81
N TYR A 449 -7.14 -17.62 11.92
CA TYR A 449 -7.08 -17.26 10.48
C TYR A 449 -8.46 -17.30 9.85
N PHE A 450 -9.27 -18.32 10.16
CA PHE A 450 -10.62 -18.42 9.61
C PHE A 450 -11.52 -17.25 10.04
N ILE A 451 -11.45 -16.83 11.29
CA ILE A 451 -12.15 -15.61 11.78
C ILE A 451 -11.74 -14.38 10.97
N MET A 452 -10.43 -14.20 10.73
CA MET A 452 -9.96 -13.07 9.92
C MET A 452 -10.45 -13.17 8.47
N PHE A 453 -10.48 -14.35 7.86
CA PHE A 453 -11.04 -14.54 6.52
C PHE A 453 -12.55 -14.27 6.47
N CYS A 454 -13.30 -14.59 7.53
CA CYS A 454 -14.71 -14.22 7.64
C CYS A 454 -14.89 -12.71 7.63
N PHE A 455 -14.09 -11.99 8.41
CA PHE A 455 -14.09 -10.53 8.38
C PHE A 455 -13.72 -9.98 7.00
N CYS A 456 -12.61 -10.45 6.41
CA CYS A 456 -12.14 -10.02 5.10
C CYS A 456 -13.20 -10.24 4.01
N GLY A 457 -13.87 -11.39 4.02
CA GLY A 457 -14.90 -11.74 3.06
C GLY A 457 -16.13 -10.82 3.14
N LEU A 458 -16.55 -10.44 4.34
CA LEU A 458 -17.77 -9.67 4.56
C LEU A 458 -17.56 -8.16 4.49
N ALA A 459 -16.34 -7.67 4.75
CA ALA A 459 -16.02 -6.26 4.90
C ALA A 459 -16.46 -5.41 3.68
N TYR A 460 -16.28 -5.93 2.47
CA TYR A 460 -16.61 -5.20 1.23
C TYR A 460 -18.11 -5.06 0.99
N LEU A 461 -18.88 -6.12 1.27
CA LEU A 461 -20.34 -6.05 1.18
C LEU A 461 -20.90 -5.09 2.23
N MET A 462 -20.39 -5.14 3.47
CA MET A 462 -20.75 -4.18 4.51
C MET A 462 -20.39 -2.75 4.10
N ALA A 463 -19.19 -2.55 3.56
CA ALA A 463 -18.75 -1.24 3.07
C ALA A 463 -19.69 -0.73 1.96
N TRP A 464 -20.02 -1.58 0.99
CA TRP A 464 -20.91 -1.21 -0.11
C TRP A 464 -22.31 -0.82 0.38
N ILE A 465 -22.89 -1.61 1.30
CA ILE A 465 -24.20 -1.33 1.90
C ILE A 465 -24.19 0.02 2.62
N LEU A 466 -23.18 0.27 3.45
CA LEU A 466 -23.05 1.53 4.18
C LEU A 466 -22.83 2.72 3.25
N MET A 467 -21.97 2.60 2.25
CA MET A 467 -21.75 3.64 1.24
C MET A 467 -23.04 3.97 0.50
N LYS A 468 -23.77 2.93 0.08
CA LYS A 468 -25.02 3.08 -0.66
C LYS A 468 -26.15 3.65 0.20
N SER A 469 -26.18 3.36 1.50
CA SER A 469 -27.14 3.93 2.44
C SER A 469 -26.90 5.43 2.68
N LEU A 470 -25.62 5.85 2.73
CA LEU A 470 -25.24 7.27 2.89
C LEU A 470 -25.47 8.09 1.63
N VAL A 471 -25.18 7.52 0.45
CA VAL A 471 -25.33 8.15 -0.86
C VAL A 471 -26.13 7.22 -1.79
N PRO A 472 -27.46 7.13 -1.62
CA PRO A 472 -28.30 6.20 -2.41
C PRO A 472 -28.32 6.51 -3.91
N LYS A 473 -28.23 7.80 -4.27
CA LYS A 473 -28.23 8.30 -5.65
C LYS A 473 -27.05 9.26 -5.83
N TYR A 474 -26.62 9.41 -7.07
CA TYR A 474 -25.65 10.43 -7.42
C TYR A 474 -26.08 11.80 -6.92
N LYS A 475 -25.25 12.42 -6.13
CA LYS A 475 -25.49 13.75 -5.59
C LYS A 475 -24.14 14.46 -5.44
N PRO A 476 -23.76 15.35 -6.37
CA PRO A 476 -22.54 16.12 -6.25
C PRO A 476 -22.65 17.08 -5.05
N VAL A 477 -21.51 17.42 -4.49
CA VAL A 477 -21.41 18.40 -3.40
C VAL A 477 -21.42 19.80 -4.01
N GLU A 478 -22.42 20.59 -3.64
CA GLU A 478 -22.52 22.01 -3.99
C GLU A 478 -21.76 22.82 -2.93
N VAL A 479 -20.79 23.62 -3.36
CA VAL A 479 -20.09 24.57 -2.49
C VAL A 479 -21.04 25.73 -2.24
N LYS A 480 -21.49 25.91 -1.01
CA LYS A 480 -22.29 27.04 -0.58
C LYS A 480 -21.44 28.28 -0.33
#